data_2a7db67f75cc67e65f91d4f3b150f64f
#
_entry.id   2a7db67f75cc67e65f91d4f3b150f64f
#
_cell.length_a   1.000
_cell.length_b   1.000
_cell.length_c   1.000
_cell.angle_alpha   90.00
_cell.angle_beta   90.00
_cell.angle_gamma   90.00
#
_symmetry.space_group_name_H-M   'P 1'
#
loop_
_entity.id
_entity.type
_entity.pdbx_description
1 polymer ?
#
loop_
_entity_poly.entity_id
_entity_poly.type
_entity_poly.pdbx_seq_one_letter_code
_entity_poly.pdbx_strand_id
1 'polypeptide(L)'
;AAKAGAQIIDTGLGAAVRTYGQGDLLATVAYMENELGLKTIINKDMVQQANFVLKQIMPFYDRYCSPYFQGTDYSVVSHCMPGGATSSSQEGAMKQGYIHLLPYMLRFLAAIRQIVRYHDVTPGSQITWNTAFLAITNAYKRSGEKGVQQLLKIAETVAVTPEEQMDDDLKIQRLEIYRDCNDAFRNLLLGKFGKLPLGWPEDWVYESAFGPDMYRNALASRTEDSPLDQLKDVDIAKEAKACADILKHTPTQEELVMYLN
;
A
#
# COMPACT_ATOMS: atom_id res chain seq x y z
N ALA A 1 0.62 -9.73 14.53
CA ALA A 1 1.93 -10.24 14.11
C ALA A 1 2.53 -11.18 15.19
N ALA A 2 2.88 -10.70 16.41
CA ALA A 2 3.51 -11.53 17.46
C ALA A 2 2.72 -12.80 17.81
N LYS A 3 1.40 -12.69 18.02
CA LYS A 3 0.51 -13.86 18.26
C LYS A 3 0.47 -14.84 17.07
N ALA A 4 0.77 -14.38 15.88
CA ALA A 4 0.83 -15.21 14.67
C ALA A 4 2.24 -15.76 14.38
N GLY A 5 3.20 -15.58 15.32
CA GLY A 5 4.53 -16.15 15.23
C GLY A 5 5.61 -15.24 14.66
N ALA A 6 5.36 -13.94 14.48
CA ALA A 6 6.41 -13.00 14.08
C ALA A 6 7.48 -12.92 15.18
N GLN A 7 8.74 -13.18 14.81
CA GLN A 7 9.88 -13.16 15.72
C GLN A 7 10.54 -11.79 15.84
N ILE A 8 10.39 -10.95 14.80
CA ILE A 8 10.91 -9.59 14.73
C ILE A 8 9.76 -8.64 14.43
N ILE A 9 9.71 -7.53 15.13
CA ILE A 9 8.73 -6.47 14.91
C ILE A 9 9.49 -5.14 14.78
N ASP A 10 9.37 -4.53 13.62
CA ASP A 10 9.99 -3.24 13.35
C ASP A 10 9.26 -2.13 14.10
N THR A 11 10.05 -1.30 14.77
CA THR A 11 9.57 -0.17 15.55
C THR A 11 10.51 1.02 15.36
N GLY A 12 10.13 2.18 15.86
CA GLY A 12 10.98 3.35 15.84
C GLY A 12 11.06 4.05 17.19
N LEU A 13 12.08 4.88 17.37
CA LEU A 13 12.21 5.70 18.58
C LEU A 13 11.13 6.79 18.57
N GLY A 14 10.36 6.89 19.66
CA GLY A 14 9.15 7.72 19.75
C GLY A 14 9.32 9.17 19.30
N ALA A 15 10.46 9.78 19.59
CA ALA A 15 10.77 11.14 19.14
C ALA A 15 10.96 11.25 17.60
N ALA A 16 11.38 10.17 16.94
CA ALA A 16 11.61 10.12 15.49
C ALA A 16 10.40 9.56 14.73
N VAL A 17 9.62 8.68 15.34
CA VAL A 17 8.36 8.21 14.74
C VAL A 17 7.28 9.25 14.93
N ARG A 18 7.00 9.97 13.88
CA ARG A 18 5.89 10.90 13.84
C ARG A 18 4.63 10.17 13.32
N THR A 19 3.68 10.87 12.81
CA THR A 19 2.36 10.34 12.38
C THR A 19 2.45 9.12 11.47
N TYR A 20 3.43 9.08 10.56
CA TYR A 20 3.54 8.05 9.52
C TYR A 20 4.74 7.13 9.69
N GLY A 21 5.41 7.17 10.83
CA GLY A 21 6.49 6.24 11.15
C GLY A 21 5.99 4.87 11.59
N GLN A 22 6.94 3.98 11.91
CA GLN A 22 6.64 2.72 12.58
C GLN A 22 6.07 2.97 13.98
N GLY A 23 5.47 1.95 14.61
CA GLY A 23 4.98 2.06 15.97
C GLY A 23 6.10 2.47 16.95
N ASP A 24 5.75 3.26 17.97
CA ASP A 24 6.68 3.62 19.04
C ASP A 24 7.23 2.38 19.74
N LEU A 25 8.56 2.31 19.87
CA LEU A 25 9.23 1.14 20.45
C LEU A 25 8.77 0.84 21.87
N LEU A 26 8.71 1.86 22.75
CA LEU A 26 8.36 1.64 24.15
C LEU A 26 6.88 1.29 24.32
N ALA A 27 6.00 1.91 23.54
CA ALA A 27 4.58 1.56 23.54
C ALA A 27 4.37 0.13 23.02
N THR A 28 5.08 -0.27 21.98
CA THR A 28 5.03 -1.63 21.42
C THR A 28 5.53 -2.65 22.45
N VAL A 29 6.69 -2.38 23.10
CA VAL A 29 7.24 -3.24 24.16
C VAL A 29 6.27 -3.35 25.32
N ALA A 30 5.71 -2.24 25.81
CA ALA A 30 4.76 -2.26 26.92
C ALA A 30 3.52 -3.10 26.58
N TYR A 31 2.97 -2.96 25.36
CA TYR A 31 1.85 -3.78 24.92
C TYR A 31 2.21 -5.27 24.86
N MET A 32 3.38 -5.61 24.32
CA MET A 32 3.84 -6.98 24.22
C MET A 32 4.02 -7.63 25.59
N GLU A 33 4.61 -6.92 26.55
CA GLU A 33 4.87 -7.46 27.88
C GLU A 33 3.59 -7.53 28.73
N ASN A 34 2.78 -6.46 28.73
CA ASN A 34 1.63 -6.36 29.63
C ASN A 34 0.40 -7.12 29.10
N GLU A 35 0.14 -7.04 27.79
CA GLU A 35 -1.08 -7.61 27.21
C GLU A 35 -0.85 -8.99 26.58
N LEU A 36 0.35 -9.26 26.08
CA LEU A 36 0.66 -10.54 25.43
C LEU A 36 1.50 -11.48 26.29
N GLY A 37 2.02 -11.02 27.43
CA GLY A 37 2.90 -11.79 28.30
C GLY A 37 4.25 -12.17 27.66
N LEU A 38 4.65 -11.48 26.59
CA LEU A 38 5.91 -11.73 25.88
C LEU A 38 7.05 -11.02 26.60
N LYS A 39 8.25 -11.60 26.50
CA LYS A 39 9.46 -10.99 27.06
C LYS A 39 10.27 -10.37 25.93
N THR A 40 10.81 -9.18 26.16
CA THR A 40 11.73 -8.51 25.25
C THR A 40 13.12 -8.36 25.88
N ILE A 41 14.13 -8.20 25.04
CA ILE A 41 15.51 -7.93 25.48
C ILE A 41 15.84 -6.43 25.48
N ILE A 42 14.85 -5.58 25.25
CA ILE A 42 15.04 -4.14 25.09
C ILE A 42 15.36 -3.50 26.44
N ASN A 43 16.47 -2.75 26.49
CA ASN A 43 16.81 -1.90 27.61
C ASN A 43 16.00 -0.60 27.55
N LYS A 44 14.90 -0.53 28.30
CA LYS A 44 13.94 0.58 28.28
C LYS A 44 14.56 1.91 28.70
N ASP A 45 15.50 1.88 29.68
CA ASP A 45 16.14 3.09 30.17
C ASP A 45 17.05 3.71 29.11
N MET A 46 17.81 2.88 28.39
CA MET A 46 18.63 3.36 27.25
C MET A 46 17.74 3.94 26.13
N VAL A 47 16.60 3.31 25.83
CA VAL A 47 15.65 3.82 24.84
C VAL A 47 15.06 5.14 25.28
N GLN A 48 14.73 5.33 26.54
CA GLN A 48 14.25 6.59 27.10
C GLN A 48 15.31 7.70 26.99
N GLN A 49 16.55 7.39 27.31
CA GLN A 49 17.68 8.33 27.16
C GLN A 49 17.88 8.74 25.70
N ALA A 50 17.85 7.80 24.77
CA ALA A 50 17.94 8.07 23.35
C ALA A 50 16.76 8.94 22.87
N ASN A 51 15.53 8.65 23.30
CA ASN A 51 14.37 9.48 23.02
C ASN A 51 14.49 10.90 23.56
N PHE A 52 15.07 11.07 24.76
CA PHE A 52 15.30 12.38 25.33
C PHE A 52 16.27 13.23 24.49
N VAL A 53 17.36 12.62 24.02
CA VAL A 53 18.31 13.29 23.10
C VAL A 53 17.63 13.65 21.79
N LEU A 54 16.90 12.71 21.19
CA LEU A 54 16.19 12.95 19.93
C LEU A 54 15.15 14.06 20.05
N LYS A 55 14.41 14.16 21.16
CA LYS A 55 13.47 15.25 21.40
C LYS A 55 14.12 16.64 21.35
N GLN A 56 15.39 16.75 21.66
CA GLN A 56 16.12 18.01 21.57
C GLN A 56 16.58 18.32 20.14
N ILE A 57 16.82 17.28 19.34
CA ILE A 57 17.35 17.41 17.98
C ILE A 57 16.21 17.56 16.95
N MET A 58 15.13 16.80 17.11
CA MET A 58 14.04 16.73 16.13
C MET A 58 13.43 18.08 15.75
N PRO A 59 13.28 19.07 16.65
CA PRO A 59 12.75 20.39 16.27
C PRO A 59 13.54 21.11 15.17
N PHE A 60 14.85 20.83 15.05
CA PHE A 60 15.68 21.40 13.97
C PHE A 60 15.27 20.88 12.58
N TYR A 61 14.63 19.71 12.55
CA TYR A 61 14.15 19.07 11.31
C TYR A 61 12.69 19.40 10.99
N ASP A 62 11.95 20.07 11.88
CA ASP A 62 10.53 20.39 11.67
C ASP A 62 10.27 21.19 10.40
N ARG A 63 11.20 22.07 10.03
CA ARG A 63 11.13 22.85 8.78
C ARG A 63 11.14 22.01 7.49
N TYR A 64 11.61 20.76 7.58
CA TYR A 64 11.63 19.83 6.45
C TYR A 64 10.42 18.89 6.46
N CYS A 65 9.60 18.96 7.50
CA CYS A 65 8.41 18.14 7.62
C CYS A 65 7.19 18.91 7.06
N SER A 66 6.44 18.28 6.19
CA SER A 66 5.18 18.86 5.73
C SER A 66 4.21 18.99 6.92
N PRO A 67 3.46 20.11 7.04
CA PRO A 67 2.43 20.25 8.06
C PRO A 67 1.34 19.19 7.97
N TYR A 68 1.13 18.59 6.80
CA TYR A 68 0.19 17.48 6.61
C TYR A 68 0.63 16.17 7.27
N PHE A 69 1.88 16.07 7.73
CA PHE A 69 2.43 14.89 8.40
C PHE A 69 2.45 15.04 9.92
N GLN A 70 1.80 16.06 10.46
CA GLN A 70 1.71 16.29 11.89
C GLN A 70 0.34 15.86 12.42
N GLY A 71 0.36 15.14 13.53
CA GLY A 71 -0.86 14.64 14.18
C GLY A 71 -1.17 13.18 13.85
N THR A 72 -2.12 12.62 14.56
CA THR A 72 -2.57 11.23 14.36
C THR A 72 -3.63 11.18 13.27
N ASP A 73 -3.43 10.31 12.29
CA ASP A 73 -4.43 10.03 11.26
C ASP A 73 -5.11 8.68 11.54
N TYR A 74 -6.31 8.73 12.09
CA TYR A 74 -7.09 7.54 12.38
C TYR A 74 -7.62 6.86 11.10
N SER A 75 -7.67 7.54 9.96
CA SER A 75 -8.16 6.99 8.69
C SER A 75 -7.30 5.81 8.20
N VAL A 76 -6.06 5.69 8.71
CA VAL A 76 -5.18 4.54 8.44
C VAL A 76 -5.84 3.20 8.77
N VAL A 77 -6.73 3.15 9.75
CA VAL A 77 -7.48 1.92 10.10
C VAL A 77 -8.34 1.43 8.93
N SER A 78 -8.85 2.36 8.11
CA SER A 78 -9.70 2.05 6.96
C SER A 78 -8.87 1.77 5.70
N HIS A 79 -7.91 2.65 5.37
CA HIS A 79 -7.14 2.50 4.13
C HIS A 79 -5.89 1.62 4.31
N CYS A 80 -5.44 1.37 5.54
CA CYS A 80 -4.30 0.51 5.91
C CYS A 80 -2.99 0.79 5.12
N MET A 81 -2.84 1.96 4.53
CA MET A 81 -1.66 2.30 3.75
C MET A 81 -0.44 2.47 4.66
N PRO A 82 0.72 1.85 4.35
CA PRO A 82 1.93 2.02 5.14
C PRO A 82 2.36 3.49 5.25
N GLY A 83 2.84 3.91 6.42
CA GLY A 83 3.15 5.30 6.72
C GLY A 83 4.12 5.97 5.74
N GLY A 84 5.19 5.28 5.33
CA GLY A 84 6.13 5.79 4.33
C GLY A 84 5.49 6.00 2.95
N ALA A 85 4.63 5.07 2.52
CA ALA A 85 3.88 5.20 1.29
C ALA A 85 2.85 6.36 1.38
N THR A 86 2.20 6.53 2.54
CA THR A 86 1.26 7.63 2.76
C THR A 86 1.95 8.99 2.64
N SER A 87 3.11 9.17 3.27
CA SER A 87 3.84 10.46 3.23
C SER A 87 4.31 10.81 1.82
N SER A 88 4.89 9.86 1.08
CA SER A 88 5.33 10.10 -0.29
C SER A 88 4.16 10.37 -1.24
N SER A 89 3.02 9.72 -1.02
CA SER A 89 1.80 9.92 -1.80
C SER A 89 1.16 11.28 -1.56
N GLN A 90 1.13 11.74 -0.31
CA GLN A 90 0.67 13.09 0.05
C GLN A 90 1.57 14.16 -0.57
N GLU A 91 2.88 13.98 -0.52
CA GLU A 91 3.83 14.88 -1.17
C GLU A 91 3.61 14.92 -2.69
N GLY A 92 3.38 13.77 -3.32
CA GLY A 92 3.04 13.68 -4.73
C GLY A 92 1.75 14.42 -5.08
N ALA A 93 0.70 14.26 -4.28
CA ALA A 93 -0.57 14.97 -4.45
C ALA A 93 -0.39 16.49 -4.27
N MET A 94 0.42 16.91 -3.30
CA MET A 94 0.74 18.32 -3.07
C MET A 94 1.49 18.94 -4.25
N LYS A 95 2.54 18.29 -4.74
CA LYS A 95 3.33 18.76 -5.89
C LYS A 95 2.49 18.90 -7.17
N GLN A 96 1.46 18.09 -7.33
CA GLN A 96 0.54 18.13 -8.46
C GLN A 96 -0.68 19.04 -8.23
N GLY A 97 -0.78 19.72 -7.08
CA GLY A 97 -1.88 20.65 -6.77
C GLY A 97 -3.19 19.98 -6.34
N TYR A 98 -3.18 18.67 -6.06
CA TYR A 98 -4.38 17.90 -5.71
C TYR A 98 -4.48 17.54 -4.22
N ILE A 99 -3.70 18.17 -3.35
CA ILE A 99 -3.72 17.87 -1.91
C ILE A 99 -5.11 18.06 -1.27
N HIS A 100 -5.91 18.99 -1.78
CA HIS A 100 -7.29 19.22 -1.32
C HIS A 100 -8.22 18.03 -1.58
N LEU A 101 -7.86 17.12 -2.49
CA LEU A 101 -8.60 15.90 -2.80
C LEU A 101 -8.13 14.70 -1.95
N LEU A 102 -7.09 14.86 -1.13
CA LEU A 102 -6.50 13.77 -0.35
C LEU A 102 -7.54 12.98 0.49
N PRO A 103 -8.47 13.62 1.21
CA PRO A 103 -9.47 12.88 2.00
C PRO A 103 -10.33 11.96 1.13
N TYR A 104 -10.68 12.38 -0.09
CA TYR A 104 -11.43 11.55 -1.04
C TYR A 104 -10.59 10.40 -1.59
N MET A 105 -9.30 10.65 -1.87
CA MET A 105 -8.36 9.62 -2.33
C MET A 105 -8.19 8.51 -1.29
N LEU A 106 -8.03 8.85 -0.02
CA LEU A 106 -7.86 7.88 1.06
C LEU A 106 -9.13 7.04 1.28
N ARG A 107 -10.30 7.66 1.23
CA ARG A 107 -11.59 6.95 1.33
C ARG A 107 -11.81 6.04 0.12
N PHE A 108 -11.51 6.52 -1.07
CA PHE A 108 -11.62 5.72 -2.29
C PHE A 108 -10.63 4.54 -2.27
N LEU A 109 -9.40 4.76 -1.80
CA LEU A 109 -8.40 3.71 -1.60
C LEU A 109 -8.94 2.62 -0.67
N ALA A 110 -9.56 2.98 0.45
CA ALA A 110 -10.16 2.03 1.37
C ALA A 110 -11.24 1.17 0.67
N ALA A 111 -12.12 1.79 -0.11
CA ALA A 111 -13.18 1.10 -0.84
C ALA A 111 -12.63 0.14 -1.90
N ILE A 112 -11.71 0.60 -2.77
CA ILE A 112 -11.17 -0.25 -3.84
C ILE A 112 -10.35 -1.43 -3.31
N ARG A 113 -9.68 -1.27 -2.18
CA ARG A 113 -8.94 -2.36 -1.52
C ARG A 113 -9.89 -3.42 -0.97
N GLN A 114 -11.01 -3.01 -0.39
CA GLN A 114 -12.03 -3.93 0.09
C GLN A 114 -12.66 -4.72 -1.07
N ILE A 115 -12.92 -4.07 -2.20
CA ILE A 115 -13.48 -4.70 -3.41
C ILE A 115 -12.54 -5.78 -3.96
N VAL A 116 -11.27 -5.45 -4.16
CA VAL A 116 -10.28 -6.42 -4.69
C VAL A 116 -9.73 -7.37 -3.63
N ARG A 117 -10.12 -7.20 -2.36
CA ARG A 117 -9.64 -8.01 -1.23
C ARG A 117 -8.11 -8.06 -1.15
N TYR A 118 -7.49 -6.94 -1.45
CA TYR A 118 -6.04 -6.81 -1.46
C TYR A 118 -5.57 -5.92 -0.30
N HIS A 119 -4.83 -6.51 0.61
CA HIS A 119 -4.17 -5.77 1.69
C HIS A 119 -2.79 -5.39 1.22
N ASP A 120 -2.60 -4.09 0.98
CA ASP A 120 -1.34 -3.58 0.51
C ASP A 120 -0.21 -3.87 1.47
N VAL A 121 0.84 -4.39 0.89
CA VAL A 121 2.16 -4.45 1.51
C VAL A 121 3.13 -3.72 0.59
N THR A 122 4.19 -3.17 1.13
CA THR A 122 5.24 -2.57 0.32
C THR A 122 5.87 -3.65 -0.58
N PRO A 123 6.04 -3.43 -1.91
CA PRO A 123 5.82 -2.18 -2.66
C PRO A 123 4.42 -2.01 -3.27
N GLY A 124 3.51 -2.97 -3.12
CA GLY A 124 2.20 -2.99 -3.77
C GLY A 124 1.28 -1.82 -3.40
N SER A 125 1.49 -1.21 -2.22
CA SER A 125 0.72 -0.05 -1.75
C SER A 125 0.74 1.14 -2.72
N GLN A 126 1.82 1.31 -3.48
CA GLN A 126 1.90 2.38 -4.48
C GLN A 126 1.00 2.12 -5.69
N ILE A 127 0.75 0.86 -6.02
CA ILE A 127 -0.11 0.46 -7.16
C ILE A 127 -1.55 0.87 -6.90
N THR A 128 -2.08 0.51 -5.73
CA THR A 128 -3.46 0.85 -5.35
C THR A 128 -3.63 2.34 -5.07
N TRP A 129 -2.63 2.99 -4.45
CA TRP A 129 -2.62 4.44 -4.31
C TRP A 129 -2.71 5.15 -5.66
N ASN A 130 -1.86 4.79 -6.62
CA ASN A 130 -1.87 5.42 -7.94
C ASN A 130 -3.21 5.25 -8.64
N THR A 131 -3.87 4.10 -8.45
CA THR A 131 -5.23 3.86 -8.96
C THR A 131 -6.23 4.82 -8.32
N ALA A 132 -6.20 4.98 -6.99
CA ALA A 132 -7.07 5.91 -6.29
C ALA A 132 -6.79 7.37 -6.69
N PHE A 133 -5.53 7.74 -6.80
CA PHE A 133 -5.11 9.08 -7.24
C PHE A 133 -5.65 9.40 -8.64
N LEU A 134 -5.45 8.51 -9.61
CA LEU A 134 -5.91 8.71 -10.99
C LEU A 134 -7.43 8.76 -11.07
N ALA A 135 -8.15 7.86 -10.41
CA ALA A 135 -9.61 7.82 -10.42
C ALA A 135 -10.20 9.13 -9.89
N ILE A 136 -9.75 9.59 -8.72
CA ILE A 136 -10.24 10.80 -8.06
C ILE A 136 -9.85 12.07 -8.86
N THR A 137 -8.60 12.18 -9.31
CA THR A 137 -8.16 13.35 -10.07
C THR A 137 -8.85 13.44 -11.43
N ASN A 138 -9.07 12.31 -12.11
CA ASN A 138 -9.79 12.29 -13.38
C ASN A 138 -11.29 12.56 -13.19
N ALA A 139 -11.92 12.05 -12.14
CA ALA A 139 -13.30 12.42 -11.80
C ALA A 139 -13.43 13.94 -11.54
N TYR A 140 -12.45 14.51 -10.81
CA TYR A 140 -12.39 15.95 -10.57
C TYR A 140 -12.24 16.76 -11.87
N LYS A 141 -11.33 16.34 -12.76
CA LYS A 141 -11.13 17.00 -14.07
C LYS A 141 -12.39 16.96 -14.95
N ARG A 142 -13.15 15.85 -14.88
CA ARG A 142 -14.38 15.70 -15.67
C ARG A 142 -15.56 16.51 -15.13
N SER A 143 -15.77 16.53 -13.83
CA SER A 143 -17.01 17.04 -13.23
C SER A 143 -16.82 17.76 -11.89
N GLY A 144 -15.60 18.20 -11.57
CA GLY A 144 -15.29 18.88 -10.34
C GLY A 144 -15.56 18.00 -9.11
N GLU A 145 -15.79 18.64 -7.97
CA GLU A 145 -16.04 17.96 -6.71
C GLU A 145 -17.28 17.04 -6.75
N LYS A 146 -18.31 17.41 -7.51
CA LYS A 146 -19.51 16.59 -7.69
C LYS A 146 -19.19 15.23 -8.29
N GLY A 147 -18.30 15.17 -9.29
CA GLY A 147 -17.86 13.92 -9.91
C GLY A 147 -17.07 13.04 -8.92
N VAL A 148 -16.22 13.65 -8.10
CA VAL A 148 -15.47 12.96 -7.05
C VAL A 148 -16.42 12.33 -6.02
N GLN A 149 -17.39 13.11 -5.52
CA GLN A 149 -18.36 12.63 -4.53
C GLN A 149 -19.23 11.49 -5.09
N GLN A 150 -19.63 11.58 -6.36
CA GLN A 150 -20.40 10.54 -7.02
C GLN A 150 -19.60 9.24 -7.15
N LEU A 151 -18.36 9.31 -7.67
CA LEU A 151 -17.50 8.14 -7.81
C LEU A 151 -17.20 7.49 -6.46
N LEU A 152 -16.91 8.30 -5.43
CA LEU A 152 -16.67 7.81 -4.09
C LEU A 152 -17.88 7.10 -3.51
N LYS A 153 -19.08 7.68 -3.65
CA LYS A 153 -20.32 7.05 -3.19
C LYS A 153 -20.56 5.70 -3.86
N ILE A 154 -20.32 5.59 -5.17
CA ILE A 154 -20.42 4.32 -5.90
C ILE A 154 -19.45 3.30 -5.31
N ALA A 155 -18.17 3.65 -5.16
CA ALA A 155 -17.14 2.73 -4.66
C ALA A 155 -17.43 2.26 -3.23
N GLU A 156 -17.81 3.18 -2.33
CA GLU A 156 -18.16 2.85 -0.95
C GLU A 156 -19.40 1.96 -0.85
N THR A 157 -20.41 2.19 -1.70
CA THR A 157 -21.62 1.36 -1.75
C THR A 157 -21.28 -0.04 -2.26
N VAL A 158 -20.54 -0.15 -3.35
CA VAL A 158 -20.13 -1.44 -3.94
C VAL A 158 -19.25 -2.23 -2.95
N ALA A 159 -18.36 -1.57 -2.20
CA ALA A 159 -17.49 -2.23 -1.25
C ALA A 159 -18.21 -2.98 -0.12
N VAL A 160 -19.44 -2.57 0.23
CA VAL A 160 -20.21 -3.14 1.34
C VAL A 160 -21.46 -3.89 0.90
N THR A 161 -21.83 -3.83 -0.39
CA THR A 161 -23.04 -4.47 -0.91
C THR A 161 -22.67 -5.79 -1.61
N PRO A 162 -23.19 -6.94 -1.16
CA PRO A 162 -23.03 -8.21 -1.88
C PRO A 162 -23.60 -8.11 -3.31
N GLU A 163 -22.99 -8.80 -4.27
CA GLU A 163 -23.36 -8.68 -5.68
C GLU A 163 -24.83 -9.03 -5.95
N GLU A 164 -25.35 -10.02 -5.26
CA GLU A 164 -26.75 -10.46 -5.36
C GLU A 164 -27.76 -9.43 -4.84
N GLN A 165 -27.31 -8.44 -4.08
CA GLN A 165 -28.13 -7.35 -3.54
C GLN A 165 -28.00 -6.04 -4.33
N MET A 166 -27.10 -6.00 -5.34
CA MET A 166 -26.94 -4.83 -6.19
C MET A 166 -28.04 -4.76 -7.23
N ASP A 167 -28.68 -3.59 -7.38
CA ASP A 167 -29.57 -3.31 -8.50
C ASP A 167 -28.79 -3.13 -9.82
N ASP A 168 -29.51 -3.07 -10.92
CA ASP A 168 -28.92 -2.97 -12.26
C ASP A 168 -28.17 -1.63 -12.46
N ASP A 169 -28.67 -0.56 -11.86
CA ASP A 169 -28.03 0.76 -11.94
C ASP A 169 -26.67 0.75 -11.23
N LEU A 170 -26.58 0.17 -10.04
CA LEU A 170 -25.32 0.04 -9.31
C LEU A 170 -24.35 -0.89 -10.04
N LYS A 171 -24.83 -1.98 -10.64
CA LYS A 171 -24.00 -2.89 -11.48
C LYS A 171 -23.40 -2.17 -12.70
N ILE A 172 -24.13 -1.24 -13.30
CA ILE A 172 -23.58 -0.41 -14.39
C ILE A 172 -22.59 0.61 -13.85
N GLN A 173 -22.94 1.32 -12.77
CA GLN A 173 -22.11 2.37 -12.21
C GLN A 173 -20.78 1.86 -11.67
N ARG A 174 -20.73 0.63 -11.13
CA ARG A 174 -19.49 0.04 -10.59
C ARG A 174 -18.36 -0.06 -11.62
N LEU A 175 -18.69 -0.09 -12.91
CA LEU A 175 -17.70 -0.12 -13.99
C LEU A 175 -16.86 1.16 -14.08
N GLU A 176 -17.31 2.25 -13.46
CA GLU A 176 -16.54 3.48 -13.38
C GLU A 176 -15.37 3.44 -12.37
N ILE A 177 -15.38 2.48 -11.41
CA ILE A 177 -14.45 2.44 -10.27
C ILE A 177 -12.99 2.29 -10.73
N TYR A 178 -12.70 1.37 -11.63
CA TYR A 178 -11.33 1.07 -12.10
C TYR A 178 -11.06 1.54 -13.52
N ARG A 179 -11.98 2.28 -14.14
CA ARG A 179 -11.84 2.77 -15.52
C ARG A 179 -10.53 3.53 -15.75
N ASP A 180 -10.13 4.33 -14.79
CA ASP A 180 -8.92 5.17 -14.86
C ASP A 180 -7.69 4.53 -14.20
N CYS A 181 -7.70 3.22 -13.93
CA CYS A 181 -6.56 2.54 -13.32
C CYS A 181 -5.35 2.50 -14.27
N ASN A 182 -4.16 2.43 -13.67
CA ASN A 182 -2.91 2.33 -14.43
C ASN A 182 -2.56 0.89 -14.83
N ASP A 183 -1.54 0.74 -15.68
CA ASP A 183 -1.10 -0.58 -16.14
C ASP A 183 -0.50 -1.44 -15.02
N ALA A 184 0.08 -0.82 -13.98
CA ALA A 184 0.56 -1.56 -12.82
C ALA A 184 -0.60 -2.25 -12.08
N PHE A 185 -1.75 -1.57 -11.95
CA PHE A 185 -2.94 -2.19 -11.36
C PHE A 185 -3.53 -3.28 -12.27
N ARG A 186 -3.56 -3.06 -13.58
CA ARG A 186 -3.96 -4.12 -14.55
C ARG A 186 -3.04 -5.34 -14.44
N ASN A 187 -1.73 -5.13 -14.33
CA ASN A 187 -0.77 -6.21 -14.12
C ASN A 187 -0.96 -6.93 -12.79
N LEU A 188 -1.37 -6.21 -11.72
CA LEU A 188 -1.75 -6.81 -10.44
C LEU A 188 -2.94 -7.75 -10.62
N LEU A 189 -4.01 -7.31 -11.33
CA LEU A 189 -5.18 -8.12 -11.62
C LEU A 189 -4.86 -9.36 -12.46
N LEU A 190 -3.86 -9.28 -13.32
CA LEU A 190 -3.39 -10.42 -14.14
C LEU A 190 -2.48 -11.41 -13.38
N GLY A 191 -2.14 -11.09 -12.12
CA GLY A 191 -1.26 -11.93 -11.31
C GLY A 191 0.22 -11.82 -11.67
N LYS A 192 0.65 -10.82 -12.46
CA LYS A 192 2.06 -10.66 -12.83
C LYS A 192 2.99 -10.37 -11.66
N PHE A 193 2.45 -9.99 -10.52
CA PHE A 193 3.17 -9.82 -9.25
C PHE A 193 2.91 -10.99 -8.28
N GLY A 194 2.36 -12.09 -8.77
CA GLY A 194 1.90 -13.23 -7.99
C GLY A 194 0.40 -13.20 -7.74
N LYS A 195 -0.12 -14.33 -7.24
CA LYS A 195 -1.54 -14.50 -6.91
C LYS A 195 -1.95 -13.54 -5.79
N LEU A 196 -3.13 -12.96 -5.95
CA LEU A 196 -3.70 -12.11 -4.89
C LEU A 196 -3.98 -12.95 -3.62
N PRO A 197 -3.63 -12.45 -2.42
CA PRO A 197 -3.66 -13.24 -1.19
C PRO A 197 -5.02 -13.84 -0.84
N LEU A 198 -6.10 -13.16 -1.18
CA LEU A 198 -7.47 -13.57 -0.90
C LEU A 198 -8.22 -14.09 -2.14
N GLY A 199 -7.48 -14.44 -3.19
CA GLY A 199 -8.02 -14.94 -4.46
C GLY A 199 -8.31 -13.84 -5.47
N TRP A 200 -8.81 -14.26 -6.62
CA TRP A 200 -9.12 -13.34 -7.71
C TRP A 200 -10.36 -12.50 -7.39
N PRO A 201 -10.39 -11.22 -7.75
CA PRO A 201 -11.59 -10.41 -7.67
C PRO A 201 -12.64 -10.87 -8.68
N GLU A 202 -13.85 -10.38 -8.52
CA GLU A 202 -14.98 -10.68 -9.41
C GLU A 202 -14.75 -10.16 -10.84
N ASP A 203 -15.38 -10.81 -11.81
CA ASP A 203 -15.15 -10.54 -13.24
C ASP A 203 -15.45 -9.10 -13.65
N TRP A 204 -16.40 -8.44 -13.01
CA TRP A 204 -16.72 -7.04 -13.29
C TRP A 204 -15.57 -6.07 -12.97
N VAL A 205 -14.66 -6.43 -12.04
CA VAL A 205 -13.46 -5.65 -11.76
C VAL A 205 -12.55 -5.62 -12.99
N TYR A 206 -12.44 -6.74 -13.69
CA TYR A 206 -11.70 -6.81 -14.97
C TYR A 206 -12.39 -6.02 -16.06
N GLU A 207 -13.72 -6.10 -16.16
CA GLU A 207 -14.50 -5.30 -17.11
C GLU A 207 -14.30 -3.80 -16.87
N SER A 208 -14.34 -3.36 -15.61
CA SER A 208 -14.06 -1.98 -15.22
C SER A 208 -12.63 -1.54 -15.58
N ALA A 209 -11.63 -2.40 -15.34
CA ALA A 209 -10.21 -2.06 -15.54
C ALA A 209 -9.74 -2.14 -17.00
N PHE A 210 -10.27 -3.09 -17.78
CA PHE A 210 -9.84 -3.38 -19.16
C PHE A 210 -10.84 -2.95 -20.23
N GLY A 211 -12.08 -2.64 -19.83
CA GLY A 211 -13.19 -2.34 -20.73
C GLY A 211 -13.89 -3.59 -21.28
N PRO A 212 -15.11 -3.41 -21.86
CA PRO A 212 -15.97 -4.51 -22.27
C PRO A 212 -15.39 -5.41 -23.36
N ASP A 213 -14.53 -4.86 -24.22
CA ASP A 213 -13.95 -5.62 -25.35
C ASP A 213 -12.73 -6.48 -24.93
N MET A 214 -12.00 -6.07 -23.89
CA MET A 214 -10.71 -6.65 -23.52
C MET A 214 -10.77 -7.54 -22.28
N TYR A 215 -11.78 -7.38 -21.40
CA TYR A 215 -11.78 -8.03 -20.09
C TYR A 215 -11.79 -9.57 -20.15
N ARG A 216 -12.46 -10.16 -21.15
CA ARG A 216 -12.48 -11.62 -21.32
C ARG A 216 -11.10 -12.18 -21.64
N ASN A 217 -10.31 -11.47 -22.47
CA ASN A 217 -8.93 -11.83 -22.73
C ASN A 217 -8.07 -11.66 -21.49
N ALA A 218 -8.32 -10.62 -20.70
CA ALA A 218 -7.62 -10.40 -19.43
C ALA A 218 -7.90 -11.54 -18.45
N LEU A 219 -9.16 -11.97 -18.30
CA LEU A 219 -9.51 -13.13 -17.47
C LEU A 219 -8.78 -14.41 -17.89
N ALA A 220 -8.69 -14.65 -19.19
CA ALA A 220 -8.01 -15.82 -19.75
C ALA A 220 -6.48 -15.78 -19.61
N SER A 221 -5.89 -14.58 -19.47
CA SER A 221 -4.44 -14.38 -19.35
C SER A 221 -3.93 -14.25 -17.91
N ARG A 222 -4.80 -14.49 -16.91
CA ARG A 222 -4.37 -14.53 -15.50
C ARG A 222 -3.34 -15.63 -15.27
N THR A 223 -2.32 -15.34 -14.47
CA THR A 223 -1.32 -16.34 -14.06
C THR A 223 -1.29 -16.45 -12.54
N GLU A 224 -1.09 -17.67 -12.06
CA GLU A 224 -0.84 -17.94 -10.64
C GLU A 224 0.66 -18.02 -10.32
N ASP A 225 1.49 -18.01 -11.36
CA ASP A 225 2.94 -18.08 -11.20
C ASP A 225 3.44 -16.81 -10.53
N SER A 226 4.08 -16.96 -9.39
CA SER A 226 4.75 -15.85 -8.73
C SER A 226 6.01 -15.44 -9.54
N PRO A 227 6.52 -14.20 -9.38
CA PRO A 227 7.82 -13.85 -9.94
C PRO A 227 8.94 -14.81 -9.51
N LEU A 228 8.83 -15.41 -8.31
CA LEU A 228 9.76 -16.43 -7.84
C LEU A 228 9.62 -17.75 -8.63
N ASP A 229 8.41 -18.09 -9.07
CA ASP A 229 8.19 -19.28 -9.91
C ASP A 229 8.82 -19.12 -11.31
N GLN A 230 8.93 -17.87 -11.78
CA GLN A 230 9.63 -17.56 -13.03
C GLN A 230 11.16 -17.70 -12.90
N LEU A 231 11.67 -17.72 -11.67
CA LEU A 231 13.09 -17.91 -11.36
C LEU A 231 13.46 -19.37 -11.07
N LYS A 232 12.51 -20.32 -11.18
CA LYS A 232 12.81 -21.76 -10.87
C LYS A 232 13.95 -22.33 -11.70
N ASP A 233 14.10 -21.86 -12.93
CA ASP A 233 15.13 -22.33 -13.88
C ASP A 233 16.40 -21.47 -13.80
N VAL A 234 16.44 -20.47 -12.93
CA VAL A 234 17.61 -19.62 -12.73
C VAL A 234 18.56 -20.28 -11.73
N ASP A 235 19.77 -20.56 -12.16
CA ASP A 235 20.85 -21.00 -11.27
C ASP A 235 21.31 -19.81 -10.43
N ILE A 236 20.65 -19.63 -9.26
CA ILE A 236 20.91 -18.53 -8.33
C ILE A 236 22.39 -18.45 -7.92
N ALA A 237 23.07 -19.61 -7.78
CA ALA A 237 24.48 -19.62 -7.40
C ALA A 237 25.37 -19.07 -8.54
N LYS A 238 25.04 -19.41 -9.78
CA LYS A 238 25.71 -18.86 -10.96
C LYS A 238 25.48 -17.37 -11.12
N GLU A 239 24.24 -16.94 -10.96
CA GLU A 239 23.87 -15.52 -11.07
C GLU A 239 24.46 -14.68 -9.94
N ALA A 240 24.48 -15.21 -8.71
CA ALA A 240 25.14 -14.55 -7.59
C ALA A 240 26.64 -14.37 -7.83
N LYS A 241 27.29 -15.36 -8.44
CA LYS A 241 28.71 -15.25 -8.82
C LYS A 241 28.92 -14.20 -9.89
N ALA A 242 28.09 -14.18 -10.93
CA ALA A 242 28.16 -13.17 -11.99
C ALA A 242 27.93 -11.75 -11.44
N CYS A 243 26.97 -11.59 -10.54
CA CYS A 243 26.74 -10.34 -9.83
C CYS A 243 27.96 -9.91 -8.99
N ALA A 244 28.55 -10.85 -8.23
CA ALA A 244 29.75 -10.59 -7.44
C ALA A 244 30.95 -10.16 -8.32
N ASP A 245 31.10 -10.76 -9.50
CA ASP A 245 32.15 -10.40 -10.46
C ASP A 245 31.99 -8.97 -11.00
N ILE A 246 30.76 -8.50 -11.17
CA ILE A 246 30.43 -7.12 -11.56
C ILE A 246 30.70 -6.15 -10.42
N LEU A 247 30.15 -6.44 -9.23
CA LEU A 247 30.24 -5.56 -8.06
C LEU A 247 31.61 -5.55 -7.39
N LYS A 248 32.46 -6.56 -7.65
CA LYS A 248 33.76 -6.81 -7.03
C LYS A 248 33.68 -7.09 -5.51
N HIS A 249 32.51 -7.50 -5.03
CA HIS A 249 32.29 -8.01 -3.68
C HIS A 249 31.13 -9.02 -3.67
N THR A 250 30.96 -9.74 -2.57
CA THR A 250 29.80 -10.64 -2.40
C THR A 250 28.53 -9.81 -2.35
N PRO A 251 27.55 -10.02 -3.27
CA PRO A 251 26.35 -9.19 -3.31
C PRO A 251 25.47 -9.41 -2.08
N THR A 252 24.83 -8.35 -1.63
CA THR A 252 23.70 -8.42 -0.70
C THR A 252 22.49 -9.03 -1.41
N GLN A 253 21.48 -9.43 -0.65
CA GLN A 253 20.25 -9.94 -1.20
C GLN A 253 19.54 -8.90 -2.12
N GLU A 254 19.59 -7.63 -1.72
CA GLU A 254 18.99 -6.52 -2.48
C GLU A 254 19.70 -6.27 -3.79
N GLU A 255 21.04 -6.29 -3.79
CA GLU A 255 21.86 -6.14 -5.01
C GLU A 255 21.63 -7.29 -5.97
N LEU A 256 21.50 -8.52 -5.47
CA LEU A 256 21.19 -9.68 -6.29
C LEU A 256 19.80 -9.58 -6.92
N VAL A 257 18.80 -9.14 -6.16
CA VAL A 257 17.43 -8.91 -6.68
C VAL A 257 17.43 -7.82 -7.76
N MET A 258 18.18 -6.72 -7.57
CA MET A 258 18.31 -5.68 -8.60
C MET A 258 19.03 -6.17 -9.85
N TYR A 259 19.99 -7.08 -9.72
CA TYR A 259 20.71 -7.69 -10.85
C TYR A 259 19.81 -8.63 -11.67
N LEU A 260 18.88 -9.33 -11.01
CA LEU A 260 18.00 -10.33 -11.65
C LEU A 260 16.74 -9.70 -12.29
N ASN A 261 16.41 -8.42 -11.97
CA ASN A 261 15.30 -7.69 -12.56
C ASN A 261 15.76 -6.76 -13.70
#